data_93c10a0114855e0d374043a07c1c4dd6
#
_entry.id   93c10a0114855e0d374043a07c1c4dd6
#
_cell.length_a   1.000
_cell.length_b   1.000
_cell.length_c   1.000
_cell.angle_alpha   90.00
_cell.angle_beta   90.00
_cell.angle_gamma   90.00
#
_symmetry.space_group_name_H-M   'P 1'
#
loop_
_entity.id
_entity.type
_entity.pdbx_description
1 polymer ?
#
loop_
_entity_poly.entity_id
_entity_poly.type
_entity_poly.pdbx_seq_one_letter_code
_entity_poly.pdbx_strand_id
1 'polypeptide(L)'
;MKKFVALLLAVMMMTAGMTAASAMTAGTYSAAAKGFGGEVTVTVEVSDSAILAVKAEGAAETAGIGTNALEMLPTAIVEKQTLKLDAVAGCTVTSEAVLAAAAEALRQSGATDEVIYAEAAASAAAEDEVMDVNVLVVGGGAAGLAAAMSANQNGVENVVVIEKMPAIGGATAMAGGGMPGYVVDEYPEVTEANIEELFLDLSRIGKFNNNARLTMNQARWSTPTIEWLKSLGVGITGGPVEGEPVAHYGCEGLAGTAINTLYNKVLEAGVPVMLNTKAEHLIMKDGRVVGVEATGDKGQKITINANAVLLATGGYGNNTSLISDTSILDRVIFYGNVGATGDGHTMMKEIGVPMFNMDKVATKHFGVETKPGFGIHIHMAVAPLFTQTAAIAVNKEGVRVVDEGGDELDIALASMNKSSDGRLYIVCDQASYDVFESVLTKFFFSKEQLDQFIAENGTGVTKLVKGETLEQACAAMGLDAAAVGATIDEYNAGVAAGNPDPFKRGYTAQLSEEGPYYILQTVARYATTLGGCNVSNNLEVLDVNEQPVPGLYAAGEVVGNINGAYAEYLIWCFGSGMQFGNVIAGK
;
A
#
# COMPACT_ATOMS: atom_id res chain seq x y z
N MET A 1 -18.11 -35.25 13.50
CA MET A 1 -19.30 -35.80 12.78
C MET A 1 -20.53 -34.89 12.84
N LYS A 2 -20.87 -34.21 13.94
CA LYS A 2 -22.07 -33.32 13.98
C LYS A 2 -21.92 -31.97 13.22
N LYS A 3 -20.73 -31.44 13.04
CA LYS A 3 -20.48 -30.21 12.27
C LYS A 3 -20.45 -30.43 10.75
N PHE A 4 -20.13 -31.63 10.28
CA PHE A 4 -20.16 -32.01 8.86
C PHE A 4 -21.58 -32.20 8.32
N VAL A 5 -22.52 -32.62 9.18
CA VAL A 5 -23.93 -32.83 8.79
C VAL A 5 -24.68 -31.50 8.68
N ALA A 6 -24.31 -30.49 9.45
CA ALA A 6 -24.93 -29.16 9.37
C ALA A 6 -24.58 -28.42 8.07
N LEU A 7 -23.36 -28.60 7.56
CA LEU A 7 -22.93 -28.02 6.29
C LEU A 7 -23.61 -28.63 5.07
N LEU A 8 -23.87 -29.95 5.10
CA LEU A 8 -24.60 -30.64 4.03
C LEU A 8 -26.10 -30.30 4.00
N LEU A 9 -26.70 -29.91 5.11
CA LEU A 9 -28.13 -29.53 5.20
C LEU A 9 -28.33 -28.05 4.74
N ALA A 10 -27.35 -27.19 4.92
CA ALA A 10 -27.42 -25.79 4.43
C ALA A 10 -27.35 -25.74 2.90
N VAL A 11 -26.59 -26.61 2.26
CA VAL A 11 -26.50 -26.70 0.79
C VAL A 11 -27.80 -27.24 0.15
N MET A 12 -28.59 -28.03 0.88
CA MET A 12 -29.87 -28.58 0.37
C MET A 12 -31.05 -27.59 0.41
N MET A 13 -30.97 -26.46 1.12
CA MET A 13 -32.07 -25.49 1.20
C MET A 13 -31.95 -24.32 0.22
N MET A 14 -30.87 -24.19 -0.54
CA MET A 14 -30.67 -23.11 -1.51
C MET A 14 -31.18 -23.43 -2.94
N THR A 15 -31.82 -24.57 -3.19
CA THR A 15 -32.22 -24.99 -4.55
C THR A 15 -33.62 -24.54 -4.99
N ALA A 16 -34.27 -23.59 -4.33
CA ALA A 16 -35.60 -23.12 -4.70
C ALA A 16 -35.60 -21.72 -5.31
N GLY A 17 -34.92 -21.51 -6.46
CA GLY A 17 -34.97 -20.21 -7.12
C GLY A 17 -34.19 -20.03 -8.42
N MET A 18 -33.53 -21.07 -8.93
CA MET A 18 -32.79 -20.94 -10.19
C MET A 18 -33.44 -21.73 -11.31
N THR A 19 -34.15 -21.03 -12.18
CA THR A 19 -34.55 -21.54 -13.51
C THR A 19 -33.50 -21.06 -14.50
N ALA A 20 -32.81 -21.99 -15.05
CA ALA A 20 -32.02 -22.11 -16.25
C ALA A 20 -30.65 -22.69 -15.95
N ALA A 21 -30.55 -23.97 -16.17
CA ALA A 21 -29.33 -24.75 -16.00
C ALA A 21 -28.26 -24.26 -16.95
N SER A 22 -27.19 -23.72 -16.44
CA SER A 22 -25.92 -23.81 -17.13
C SER A 22 -25.18 -25.02 -16.55
N ALA A 23 -25.15 -26.06 -17.35
CA ALA A 23 -24.64 -27.34 -16.90
C ALA A 23 -23.11 -27.30 -16.86
N MET A 24 -22.55 -27.16 -15.66
CA MET A 24 -21.20 -27.63 -15.41
C MET A 24 -21.22 -29.16 -15.40
N THR A 25 -20.18 -29.77 -15.93
CA THR A 25 -19.99 -31.21 -15.75
C THR A 25 -19.33 -31.44 -14.39
N ALA A 26 -20.00 -32.22 -13.52
CA ALA A 26 -19.44 -32.53 -12.21
C ALA A 26 -18.06 -33.20 -12.33
N GLY A 27 -17.09 -32.73 -11.56
CA GLY A 27 -15.71 -33.22 -11.63
C GLY A 27 -14.71 -32.30 -10.96
N THR A 28 -13.44 -32.64 -11.08
CA THR A 28 -12.31 -31.84 -10.62
C THR A 28 -11.50 -31.38 -11.82
N TYR A 29 -11.26 -30.08 -11.91
CA TYR A 29 -10.57 -29.42 -13.01
C TYR A 29 -9.43 -28.57 -12.50
N SER A 30 -8.35 -28.46 -13.29
CA SER A 30 -7.16 -27.72 -12.85
C SER A 30 -6.62 -26.90 -14.01
N ALA A 31 -6.19 -25.69 -13.69
CA ALA A 31 -5.47 -24.83 -14.62
C ALA A 31 -4.41 -24.03 -13.88
N ALA A 32 -3.49 -23.39 -14.65
CA ALA A 32 -2.43 -22.59 -14.09
C ALA A 32 -2.36 -21.23 -14.77
N ALA A 33 -1.89 -20.23 -14.00
CA ALA A 33 -1.60 -18.89 -14.52
C ALA A 33 -0.33 -18.34 -13.84
N LYS A 34 0.31 -17.34 -14.48
CA LYS A 34 1.52 -16.73 -13.96
C LYS A 34 1.16 -15.74 -12.85
N GLY A 35 1.58 -16.02 -11.62
CA GLY A 35 1.55 -15.12 -10.48
C GLY A 35 2.79 -14.24 -10.37
N PHE A 36 2.95 -13.57 -9.24
CA PHE A 36 4.08 -12.68 -8.99
C PHE A 36 5.39 -13.46 -8.82
N GLY A 37 5.40 -14.47 -7.96
CA GLY A 37 6.60 -15.28 -7.69
C GLY A 37 6.85 -16.38 -8.69
N GLY A 38 5.80 -16.85 -9.39
CA GLY A 38 5.87 -17.98 -10.31
C GLY A 38 4.50 -18.44 -10.80
N GLU A 39 4.42 -19.71 -11.18
CA GLU A 39 3.16 -20.32 -11.60
C GLU A 39 2.24 -20.57 -10.39
N VAL A 40 0.98 -20.18 -10.52
CA VAL A 40 -0.11 -20.47 -9.59
C VAL A 40 -1.05 -21.47 -10.23
N THR A 41 -1.19 -22.63 -9.60
CA THR A 41 -2.12 -23.69 -10.04
C THR A 41 -3.39 -23.64 -9.19
N VAL A 42 -4.55 -23.62 -9.84
CA VAL A 42 -5.85 -23.68 -9.16
C VAL A 42 -6.58 -24.94 -9.58
N THR A 43 -7.07 -25.68 -8.57
CA THR A 43 -7.92 -26.86 -8.73
C THR A 43 -9.30 -26.54 -8.21
N VAL A 44 -10.33 -26.75 -9.03
CA VAL A 44 -11.74 -26.58 -8.65
C VAL A 44 -12.47 -27.91 -8.70
N GLU A 45 -13.30 -28.18 -7.69
CA GLU A 45 -14.25 -29.27 -7.68
C GLU A 45 -15.65 -28.71 -7.85
N VAL A 46 -16.40 -29.21 -8.82
CA VAL A 46 -17.75 -28.73 -9.13
C VAL A 46 -18.76 -29.86 -9.16
N SER A 47 -20.00 -29.54 -8.80
CA SER A 47 -21.17 -30.33 -9.15
C SER A 47 -21.73 -29.87 -10.51
N ASP A 48 -22.90 -30.35 -10.89
CA ASP A 48 -23.64 -29.88 -12.06
C ASP A 48 -24.16 -28.42 -11.95
N SER A 49 -24.12 -27.86 -10.74
CA SER A 49 -24.73 -26.53 -10.44
C SER A 49 -23.97 -25.69 -9.43
N ALA A 50 -22.88 -26.16 -8.84
CA ALA A 50 -22.17 -25.42 -7.79
C ALA A 50 -20.66 -25.71 -7.77
N ILE A 51 -19.87 -24.72 -7.32
CA ILE A 51 -18.46 -24.86 -6.98
C ILE A 51 -18.40 -25.44 -5.57
N LEU A 52 -17.85 -26.65 -5.42
CA LEU A 52 -17.82 -27.38 -4.14
C LEU A 52 -16.55 -27.09 -3.34
N ALA A 53 -15.42 -27.00 -4.03
CA ALA A 53 -14.14 -26.71 -3.43
C ALA A 53 -13.21 -26.00 -4.44
N VAL A 54 -12.34 -25.16 -3.91
CA VAL A 54 -11.25 -24.54 -4.68
C VAL A 54 -9.97 -24.66 -3.86
N LYS A 55 -8.86 -24.98 -4.53
CA LYS A 55 -7.52 -25.01 -3.95
C LYS A 55 -6.58 -24.25 -4.86
N ALA A 56 -5.80 -23.32 -4.32
CA ALA A 56 -4.76 -22.61 -5.04
C ALA A 56 -3.37 -22.95 -4.47
N GLU A 57 -2.40 -23.19 -5.32
CA GLU A 57 -1.02 -23.53 -4.96
C GLU A 57 -0.06 -22.70 -5.79
N GLY A 58 0.94 -22.08 -5.12
CA GLY A 58 1.95 -21.25 -5.75
C GLY A 58 3.22 -21.27 -4.89
N ALA A 59 4.05 -22.30 -5.06
CA ALA A 59 5.21 -22.53 -4.19
C ALA A 59 6.28 -21.42 -4.22
N ALA A 60 6.30 -20.61 -5.28
CA ALA A 60 7.23 -19.50 -5.45
C ALA A 60 6.62 -18.14 -5.06
N GLU A 61 5.37 -18.12 -4.62
CA GLU A 61 4.73 -16.88 -4.19
C GLU A 61 5.32 -16.34 -2.88
N THR A 62 5.34 -15.01 -2.76
CA THR A 62 5.92 -14.35 -1.59
C THR A 62 5.12 -14.69 -0.34
N ALA A 63 5.79 -15.32 0.63
CA ALA A 63 5.17 -15.66 1.91
C ALA A 63 4.61 -14.42 2.61
N GLY A 64 3.37 -14.50 3.11
CA GLY A 64 2.71 -13.41 3.80
C GLY A 64 2.20 -12.27 2.90
N ILE A 65 2.45 -12.36 1.58
CA ILE A 65 1.89 -11.44 0.58
C ILE A 65 1.10 -12.27 -0.44
N GLY A 66 1.77 -12.89 -1.40
CA GLY A 66 1.12 -13.70 -2.43
C GLY A 66 0.35 -14.90 -1.84
N THR A 67 0.87 -15.51 -0.76
CA THR A 67 0.18 -16.61 -0.06
C THR A 67 -1.20 -16.20 0.49
N ASN A 68 -1.43 -14.93 0.81
CA ASN A 68 -2.75 -14.46 1.24
C ASN A 68 -3.81 -14.62 0.13
N ALA A 69 -3.46 -14.35 -1.12
CA ALA A 69 -4.37 -14.58 -2.24
C ALA A 69 -4.67 -16.09 -2.44
N LEU A 70 -3.63 -16.95 -2.26
CA LEU A 70 -3.77 -18.40 -2.37
C LEU A 70 -4.71 -18.99 -1.31
N GLU A 71 -4.81 -18.38 -0.13
CA GLU A 71 -5.65 -18.85 0.98
C GLU A 71 -7.05 -18.25 0.94
N MET A 72 -7.17 -16.97 0.62
CA MET A 72 -8.43 -16.23 0.77
C MET A 72 -9.37 -16.38 -0.44
N LEU A 73 -8.83 -16.28 -1.66
CA LEU A 73 -9.67 -16.35 -2.87
C LEU A 73 -10.36 -17.71 -3.05
N PRO A 74 -9.73 -18.86 -2.79
CA PRO A 74 -10.43 -20.14 -2.82
C PRO A 74 -11.68 -20.19 -1.95
N THR A 75 -11.58 -19.72 -0.72
CA THR A 75 -12.72 -19.67 0.22
C THR A 75 -13.81 -18.74 -0.31
N ALA A 76 -13.44 -17.52 -0.75
CA ALA A 76 -14.39 -16.54 -1.28
C ALA A 76 -15.11 -17.03 -2.55
N ILE A 77 -14.41 -17.74 -3.44
CA ILE A 77 -15.01 -18.33 -4.65
C ILE A 77 -16.09 -19.35 -4.29
N VAL A 78 -15.81 -20.24 -3.33
CA VAL A 78 -16.77 -21.24 -2.88
C VAL A 78 -17.97 -20.60 -2.18
N GLU A 79 -17.73 -19.64 -1.30
CA GLU A 79 -18.81 -18.96 -0.55
C GLU A 79 -19.72 -18.13 -1.45
N LYS A 80 -19.12 -17.39 -2.39
CA LYS A 80 -19.87 -16.45 -3.26
C LYS A 80 -20.31 -17.05 -4.59
N GLN A 81 -19.83 -18.27 -4.93
CA GLN A 81 -20.17 -18.97 -6.17
C GLN A 81 -19.91 -18.14 -7.43
N THR A 82 -18.84 -17.33 -7.43
CA THR A 82 -18.48 -16.45 -8.55
C THR A 82 -17.00 -16.11 -8.51
N LEU A 83 -16.44 -15.75 -9.66
CA LEU A 83 -15.10 -15.14 -9.78
C LEU A 83 -15.16 -13.61 -9.93
N LYS A 84 -16.34 -12.98 -9.83
CA LYS A 84 -16.46 -11.52 -9.76
C LYS A 84 -16.06 -11.05 -8.37
N LEU A 85 -14.77 -11.16 -8.07
CA LEU A 85 -14.14 -10.84 -6.80
C LEU A 85 -13.05 -9.79 -7.01
N ASP A 86 -12.85 -8.95 -6.00
CA ASP A 86 -11.74 -8.02 -5.99
C ASP A 86 -10.42 -8.76 -5.69
N ALA A 87 -9.32 -8.21 -6.18
CA ALA A 87 -8.00 -8.68 -5.82
C ALA A 87 -7.72 -8.45 -4.33
N VAL A 88 -7.03 -9.38 -3.71
CA VAL A 88 -6.57 -9.25 -2.32
C VAL A 88 -5.53 -8.13 -2.25
N ALA A 89 -5.73 -7.20 -1.33
CA ALA A 89 -4.88 -6.02 -1.18
C ALA A 89 -3.41 -6.42 -0.97
N GLY A 90 -2.52 -5.76 -1.71
CA GLY A 90 -1.07 -6.00 -1.65
C GLY A 90 -0.56 -7.19 -2.48
N CYS A 91 -1.44 -8.03 -3.04
CA CYS A 91 -1.05 -9.16 -3.87
C CYS A 91 -1.88 -9.29 -5.16
N THR A 92 -2.09 -8.18 -5.84
CA THR A 92 -2.95 -8.07 -7.04
C THR A 92 -2.54 -9.06 -8.13
N VAL A 93 -1.25 -9.17 -8.45
CA VAL A 93 -0.76 -10.07 -9.51
C VAL A 93 -1.06 -11.54 -9.18
N THR A 94 -0.83 -11.96 -7.94
CA THR A 94 -1.16 -13.33 -7.50
C THR A 94 -2.67 -13.55 -7.47
N SER A 95 -3.45 -12.53 -7.06
CA SER A 95 -4.93 -12.59 -7.07
C SER A 95 -5.47 -12.76 -8.48
N GLU A 96 -4.97 -11.98 -9.43
CA GLU A 96 -5.35 -12.10 -10.84
C GLU A 96 -4.99 -13.48 -11.41
N ALA A 97 -3.83 -14.03 -11.02
CA ALA A 97 -3.43 -15.38 -11.41
C ALA A 97 -4.37 -16.46 -10.85
N VAL A 98 -4.75 -16.35 -9.57
CA VAL A 98 -5.72 -17.28 -8.94
C VAL A 98 -7.06 -17.21 -9.67
N LEU A 99 -7.59 -16.01 -9.91
CA LEU A 99 -8.87 -15.82 -10.59
C LEU A 99 -8.83 -16.29 -12.05
N ALA A 100 -7.75 -16.00 -12.77
CA ALA A 100 -7.58 -16.45 -14.15
C ALA A 100 -7.47 -17.97 -14.26
N ALA A 101 -6.68 -18.61 -13.40
CA ALA A 101 -6.55 -20.06 -13.35
C ALA A 101 -7.88 -20.73 -12.94
N ALA A 102 -8.60 -20.16 -11.95
CA ALA A 102 -9.92 -20.65 -11.57
C ALA A 102 -10.93 -20.54 -12.72
N ALA A 103 -10.92 -19.43 -13.47
CA ALA A 103 -11.79 -19.24 -14.62
C ALA A 103 -11.55 -20.30 -15.70
N GLU A 104 -10.28 -20.55 -16.01
CA GLU A 104 -9.92 -21.57 -17.01
C GLU A 104 -10.30 -22.98 -16.55
N ALA A 105 -10.08 -23.31 -15.27
CA ALA A 105 -10.51 -24.58 -14.70
C ALA A 105 -12.05 -24.75 -14.74
N LEU A 106 -12.81 -23.68 -14.44
CA LEU A 106 -14.27 -23.69 -14.53
C LEU A 106 -14.76 -23.83 -15.99
N ARG A 107 -14.10 -23.19 -16.97
CA ARG A 107 -14.42 -23.37 -18.40
C ARG A 107 -14.25 -24.82 -18.86
N GLN A 108 -13.27 -25.55 -18.33
CA GLN A 108 -13.10 -26.98 -18.61
C GLN A 108 -14.30 -27.81 -18.15
N SER A 109 -15.03 -27.38 -17.10
CA SER A 109 -16.27 -28.01 -16.67
C SER A 109 -17.47 -27.72 -17.59
N GLY A 110 -17.33 -26.82 -18.55
CA GLY A 110 -18.41 -26.34 -19.41
C GLY A 110 -19.08 -25.05 -18.91
N ALA A 111 -18.63 -24.46 -17.81
CA ALA A 111 -19.17 -23.18 -17.31
C ALA A 111 -18.95 -22.06 -18.33
N THR A 112 -19.99 -21.25 -18.58
CA THR A 112 -19.90 -20.03 -19.40
C THR A 112 -19.43 -18.85 -18.56
N ASP A 113 -18.94 -17.80 -19.23
CA ASP A 113 -18.49 -16.59 -18.51
C ASP A 113 -19.63 -15.91 -17.74
N GLU A 114 -20.90 -16.03 -18.22
CA GLU A 114 -22.06 -15.51 -17.47
C GLU A 114 -22.24 -16.23 -16.13
N VAL A 115 -21.88 -17.51 -16.04
CA VAL A 115 -21.92 -18.28 -14.78
C VAL A 115 -20.72 -17.97 -13.92
N ILE A 116 -19.53 -17.96 -14.53
CA ILE A 116 -18.25 -17.73 -13.83
C ILE A 116 -18.23 -16.36 -13.16
N TYR A 117 -18.76 -15.32 -13.81
CA TYR A 117 -18.78 -13.95 -13.34
C TYR A 117 -20.18 -13.45 -12.96
N ALA A 118 -21.10 -14.37 -12.63
CA ALA A 118 -22.42 -14.00 -12.13
C ALA A 118 -22.31 -13.07 -10.91
N GLU A 119 -23.30 -12.19 -10.72
CA GLU A 119 -23.40 -11.47 -9.45
C GLU A 119 -23.55 -12.48 -8.32
N ALA A 120 -22.78 -12.30 -7.24
CA ALA A 120 -22.92 -13.14 -6.06
C ALA A 120 -24.39 -13.11 -5.58
N ALA A 121 -24.97 -14.28 -5.32
CA ALA A 121 -26.28 -14.34 -4.70
C ALA A 121 -26.22 -13.55 -3.40
N ALA A 122 -27.15 -12.61 -3.19
CA ALA A 122 -27.24 -11.89 -1.92
C ALA A 122 -27.39 -12.95 -0.80
N SER A 123 -26.43 -13.04 0.10
CA SER A 123 -26.55 -13.89 1.29
C SER A 123 -27.76 -13.39 2.07
N ALA A 124 -28.54 -14.29 2.69
CA ALA A 124 -29.61 -13.88 3.60
C ALA A 124 -29.00 -12.91 4.63
N ALA A 125 -29.61 -11.73 4.78
CA ALA A 125 -29.12 -10.74 5.73
C ALA A 125 -29.00 -11.38 7.11
N ALA A 126 -27.81 -11.33 7.70
CA ALA A 126 -27.64 -11.78 9.07
C ALA A 126 -28.38 -10.83 10.02
N GLU A 127 -28.77 -11.34 11.19
CA GLU A 127 -29.40 -10.48 12.21
C GLU A 127 -28.38 -9.45 12.72
N ASP A 128 -28.88 -8.27 13.08
CA ASP A 128 -28.07 -7.22 13.68
C ASP A 128 -27.44 -7.70 15.00
N GLU A 129 -26.22 -7.30 15.24
CA GLU A 129 -25.42 -7.74 16.39
C GLU A 129 -25.12 -6.56 17.33
N VAL A 130 -25.07 -6.85 18.62
CA VAL A 130 -24.60 -5.90 19.64
C VAL A 130 -23.51 -6.58 20.46
N MET A 131 -22.39 -5.93 20.62
CA MET A 131 -21.28 -6.41 21.46
C MET A 131 -20.76 -5.30 22.38
N ASP A 132 -20.27 -5.71 23.54
CA ASP A 132 -19.64 -4.82 24.53
C ASP A 132 -18.15 -5.20 24.66
N VAL A 133 -17.26 -4.22 24.53
CA VAL A 133 -15.81 -4.41 24.64
C VAL A 133 -15.19 -3.36 25.57
N ASN A 134 -14.01 -3.64 26.13
CA ASN A 134 -13.27 -2.61 26.85
C ASN A 134 -12.56 -1.67 25.88
N VAL A 135 -11.91 -2.24 24.87
CA VAL A 135 -11.19 -1.48 23.86
C VAL A 135 -11.56 -1.99 22.46
N LEU A 136 -12.04 -1.08 21.63
CA LEU A 136 -12.24 -1.32 20.21
C LEU A 136 -11.10 -0.69 19.43
N VAL A 137 -10.41 -1.49 18.63
CA VAL A 137 -9.40 -1.04 17.65
C VAL A 137 -10.01 -1.09 16.26
N VAL A 138 -10.07 0.03 15.56
CA VAL A 138 -10.59 0.14 14.20
C VAL A 138 -9.44 0.22 13.22
N GLY A 139 -9.20 -0.86 12.49
CA GLY A 139 -8.14 -1.02 11.49
C GLY A 139 -7.10 -2.08 11.86
N GLY A 140 -6.85 -3.02 10.96
CA GLY A 140 -5.92 -4.15 11.09
C GLY A 140 -4.54 -3.90 10.48
N GLY A 141 -4.08 -2.64 10.38
CA GLY A 141 -2.73 -2.26 9.98
C GLY A 141 -1.72 -2.29 11.14
N ALA A 142 -0.50 -1.78 10.90
CA ALA A 142 0.57 -1.78 11.91
C ALA A 142 0.14 -1.14 13.23
N ALA A 143 -0.49 0.03 13.18
CA ALA A 143 -0.89 0.75 14.39
C ALA A 143 -1.96 -0.01 15.19
N GLY A 144 -2.96 -0.57 14.51
CA GLY A 144 -4.05 -1.29 15.18
C GLY A 144 -3.59 -2.62 15.78
N LEU A 145 -2.83 -3.43 15.04
CA LEU A 145 -2.32 -4.70 15.56
C LEU A 145 -1.30 -4.48 16.69
N ALA A 146 -0.44 -3.45 16.58
CA ALA A 146 0.48 -3.08 17.67
C ALA A 146 -0.29 -2.63 18.91
N ALA A 147 -1.36 -1.84 18.74
CA ALA A 147 -2.20 -1.40 19.86
C ALA A 147 -2.89 -2.57 20.57
N ALA A 148 -3.48 -3.47 19.79
CA ALA A 148 -4.17 -4.64 20.32
C ALA A 148 -3.21 -5.57 21.07
N MET A 149 -2.02 -5.84 20.49
CA MET A 149 -1.00 -6.67 21.13
C MET A 149 -0.47 -6.04 22.41
N SER A 150 -0.10 -4.75 22.36
CA SER A 150 0.44 -4.03 23.51
C SER A 150 -0.60 -3.91 24.64
N ALA A 151 -1.87 -3.60 24.33
CA ALA A 151 -2.94 -3.55 25.30
C ALA A 151 -3.12 -4.90 26.01
N ASN A 152 -3.17 -5.99 25.25
CA ASN A 152 -3.28 -7.34 25.79
C ASN A 152 -2.08 -7.70 26.69
N GLN A 153 -0.84 -7.45 26.24
CA GLN A 153 0.37 -7.68 27.06
C GLN A 153 0.38 -6.88 28.36
N ASN A 154 -0.26 -5.72 28.36
CA ASN A 154 -0.40 -4.86 29.55
C ASN A 154 -1.60 -5.23 30.43
N GLY A 155 -2.30 -6.34 30.12
CA GLY A 155 -3.39 -6.88 30.93
C GLY A 155 -4.75 -6.23 30.68
N VAL A 156 -4.92 -5.49 29.58
CA VAL A 156 -6.23 -4.98 29.17
C VAL A 156 -7.05 -6.14 28.60
N GLU A 157 -8.17 -6.44 29.24
CA GLU A 157 -9.08 -7.50 28.82
C GLU A 157 -10.09 -7.02 27.77
N ASN A 158 -10.67 -7.94 27.01
CA ASN A 158 -11.75 -7.70 26.06
C ASN A 158 -11.39 -6.61 25.03
N VAL A 159 -10.23 -6.78 24.39
CA VAL A 159 -9.77 -5.98 23.25
C VAL A 159 -10.25 -6.67 21.98
N VAL A 160 -10.85 -5.92 21.05
CA VAL A 160 -11.31 -6.42 19.75
C VAL A 160 -10.77 -5.52 18.64
N VAL A 161 -10.32 -6.12 17.55
CA VAL A 161 -9.92 -5.43 16.32
C VAL A 161 -10.98 -5.66 15.25
N ILE A 162 -11.40 -4.60 14.55
CA ILE A 162 -12.21 -4.72 13.33
C ILE A 162 -11.42 -4.20 12.13
N GLU A 163 -11.52 -4.90 11.01
CA GLU A 163 -10.86 -4.54 9.74
C GLU A 163 -11.88 -4.65 8.60
N LYS A 164 -12.03 -3.61 7.80
CA LYS A 164 -13.00 -3.59 6.69
C LYS A 164 -12.61 -4.47 5.51
N MET A 165 -11.30 -4.67 5.33
CA MET A 165 -10.78 -5.50 4.25
C MET A 165 -10.86 -6.98 4.62
N PRO A 166 -10.85 -7.86 3.62
CA PRO A 166 -10.80 -9.31 3.86
C PRO A 166 -9.46 -9.80 4.40
N ALA A 167 -8.44 -8.92 4.46
CA ALA A 167 -7.11 -9.22 4.99
C ALA A 167 -6.60 -8.06 5.86
N ILE A 168 -5.73 -8.40 6.81
CA ILE A 168 -4.99 -7.43 7.62
C ILE A 168 -3.84 -6.80 6.84
N GLY A 169 -3.23 -5.77 7.42
CA GLY A 169 -1.96 -5.21 6.99
C GLY A 169 -2.05 -3.79 6.43
N GLY A 170 -3.18 -3.43 5.80
CA GLY A 170 -3.38 -2.09 5.26
C GLY A 170 -2.22 -1.64 4.36
N ALA A 171 -1.82 -0.37 4.43
CA ALA A 171 -0.67 0.16 3.69
C ALA A 171 0.67 -0.45 4.15
N THR A 172 0.76 -0.95 5.40
CA THR A 172 1.96 -1.58 5.95
C THR A 172 2.38 -2.82 5.16
N ALA A 173 1.41 -3.63 4.70
CA ALA A 173 1.70 -4.83 3.90
C ALA A 173 2.47 -4.52 2.60
N MET A 174 2.36 -3.29 2.08
CA MET A 174 3.01 -2.83 0.85
C MET A 174 4.29 -2.03 1.11
N ALA A 175 4.64 -1.74 2.38
CA ALA A 175 5.75 -0.89 2.72
C ALA A 175 7.11 -1.62 2.66
N GLY A 176 8.17 -0.88 2.31
CA GLY A 176 9.54 -1.40 2.23
C GLY A 176 10.17 -1.82 3.56
N GLY A 177 9.58 -1.39 4.68
CA GLY A 177 9.98 -1.85 6.02
C GLY A 177 11.00 -0.99 6.75
N GLY A 178 11.45 0.12 6.17
CA GLY A 178 12.44 1.00 6.81
C GLY A 178 11.94 1.67 8.09
N MET A 179 12.79 1.69 9.13
CA MET A 179 12.52 2.26 10.44
C MET A 179 13.80 2.89 11.01
N PRO A 180 13.90 4.23 11.12
CA PRO A 180 15.05 4.86 11.76
C PRO A 180 15.00 4.69 13.30
N GLY A 181 16.16 4.55 13.92
CA GLY A 181 16.25 4.43 15.38
C GLY A 181 17.61 3.95 15.87
N TYR A 182 17.68 3.61 17.15
CA TYR A 182 18.86 3.03 17.81
C TYR A 182 18.42 1.74 18.50
N VAL A 183 19.12 0.64 18.29
CA VAL A 183 18.85 -0.64 18.96
C VAL A 183 19.83 -0.83 20.12
N VAL A 184 19.35 -1.19 21.31
CA VAL A 184 20.13 -1.26 22.56
C VAL A 184 21.34 -2.19 22.46
N ASP A 185 21.25 -3.30 21.72
CA ASP A 185 22.37 -4.22 21.50
C ASP A 185 23.58 -3.53 20.81
N GLU A 186 23.30 -2.55 19.93
CA GLU A 186 24.29 -1.78 19.17
C GLU A 186 24.62 -0.45 19.84
N TYR A 187 23.65 0.12 20.55
CA TYR A 187 23.72 1.37 21.31
C TYR A 187 23.33 1.09 22.75
N PRO A 188 24.26 0.60 23.61
CA PRO A 188 23.93 0.18 24.99
C PRO A 188 23.37 1.31 25.87
N GLU A 189 23.56 2.56 25.47
CA GLU A 189 22.96 3.73 26.12
C GLU A 189 22.36 4.67 25.06
N VAL A 190 21.03 4.62 24.88
CA VAL A 190 20.31 5.64 24.08
C VAL A 190 20.05 6.84 24.97
N THR A 191 20.76 7.93 24.68
CA THR A 191 20.71 9.18 25.45
C THR A 191 19.64 10.14 24.89
N GLU A 192 19.27 11.18 25.66
CA GLU A 192 18.45 12.28 25.17
C GLU A 192 19.08 12.96 23.94
N ALA A 193 20.41 13.05 23.86
CA ALA A 193 21.10 13.60 22.69
C ALA A 193 20.86 12.75 21.43
N ASN A 194 20.85 11.42 21.54
CA ASN A 194 20.50 10.54 20.42
C ASN A 194 19.05 10.72 19.98
N ILE A 195 18.12 10.92 20.93
CA ILE A 195 16.71 11.18 20.62
C ILE A 195 16.54 12.53 19.91
N GLU A 196 17.25 13.58 20.35
CA GLU A 196 17.25 14.89 19.69
C GLU A 196 17.85 14.80 18.27
N GLU A 197 18.91 14.03 18.09
CA GLU A 197 19.52 13.79 16.78
C GLU A 197 18.55 13.10 15.82
N LEU A 198 17.87 12.04 16.25
CA LEU A 198 16.82 11.36 15.48
C LEU A 198 15.65 12.31 15.16
N PHE A 199 15.21 13.12 16.13
CA PHE A 199 14.19 14.14 15.90
C PHE A 199 14.61 15.15 14.82
N LEU A 200 15.87 15.61 14.85
CA LEU A 200 16.40 16.56 13.86
C LEU A 200 16.50 15.90 12.48
N ASP A 201 16.88 14.62 12.43
CA ASP A 201 16.96 13.89 11.17
C ASP A 201 15.58 13.69 10.54
N LEU A 202 14.61 13.19 11.29
CA LEU A 202 13.21 13.09 10.87
C LEU A 202 12.64 14.43 10.42
N SER A 203 12.97 15.52 11.14
CA SER A 203 12.52 16.87 10.78
C SER A 203 13.18 17.36 9.49
N ARG A 204 14.45 17.05 9.27
CA ARG A 204 15.19 17.39 8.03
C ARG A 204 14.61 16.65 6.82
N ILE A 205 14.37 15.35 6.94
CA ILE A 205 13.70 14.53 5.92
C ILE A 205 12.32 15.11 5.60
N GLY A 206 11.56 15.51 6.62
CA GLY A 206 10.27 16.19 6.48
C GLY A 206 10.35 17.65 6.01
N LYS A 207 11.56 18.13 5.64
CA LYS A 207 11.80 19.55 5.24
C LYS A 207 11.31 20.55 6.30
N PHE A 208 11.39 20.19 7.59
CA PHE A 208 10.93 20.97 8.75
C PHE A 208 9.47 21.42 8.69
N ASN A 209 8.63 20.65 8.02
CA ASN A 209 7.19 20.90 7.87
C ASN A 209 6.34 19.90 8.66
N ASN A 210 6.84 19.46 9.82
CA ASN A 210 6.28 18.43 10.68
C ASN A 210 5.70 19.03 11.98
N ASN A 211 4.85 18.27 12.67
CA ASN A 211 4.43 18.58 14.02
C ASN A 211 5.56 18.17 14.99
N ALA A 212 6.33 19.16 15.46
CA ALA A 212 7.51 18.92 16.28
C ALA A 212 7.23 18.04 17.53
N ARG A 213 6.07 18.21 18.17
CA ARG A 213 5.69 17.41 19.35
C ARG A 213 5.50 15.92 18.98
N LEU A 214 4.79 15.65 17.91
CA LEU A 214 4.53 14.27 17.47
C LEU A 214 5.79 13.62 16.90
N THR A 215 6.62 14.37 16.16
CA THR A 215 7.92 13.86 15.67
C THR A 215 8.88 13.57 16.81
N MET A 216 8.89 14.39 17.87
CA MET A 216 9.66 14.11 19.08
C MET A 216 9.16 12.83 19.78
N ASN A 217 7.85 12.62 19.85
CA ASN A 217 7.27 11.38 20.37
C ASN A 217 7.71 10.18 19.52
N GLN A 218 7.69 10.31 18.19
CA GLN A 218 8.19 9.26 17.29
C GLN A 218 9.67 8.94 17.57
N ALA A 219 10.52 9.95 17.72
CA ALA A 219 11.93 9.75 18.04
C ALA A 219 12.11 9.01 19.39
N ARG A 220 11.37 9.39 20.43
CA ARG A 220 11.39 8.73 21.74
C ARG A 220 10.90 7.30 21.70
N TRP A 221 9.91 7.01 20.88
CA TRP A 221 9.30 5.67 20.78
C TRP A 221 10.02 4.74 19.81
N SER A 222 10.90 5.24 18.93
CA SER A 222 11.53 4.45 17.87
C SER A 222 12.29 3.24 18.42
N THR A 223 13.29 3.46 19.28
CA THR A 223 14.09 2.36 19.85
C THR A 223 13.26 1.38 20.66
N PRO A 224 12.43 1.82 21.64
CA PRO A 224 11.55 0.91 22.36
C PRO A 224 10.62 0.09 21.46
N THR A 225 10.17 0.67 20.34
CA THR A 225 9.31 -0.03 19.39
C THR A 225 10.07 -1.11 18.63
N ILE A 226 11.28 -0.81 18.14
CA ILE A 226 12.12 -1.78 17.44
C ILE A 226 12.42 -2.97 18.35
N GLU A 227 12.79 -2.72 19.59
CA GLU A 227 13.07 -3.74 20.59
C GLU A 227 11.84 -4.59 20.93
N TRP A 228 10.71 -3.94 21.09
CA TRP A 228 9.45 -4.62 21.33
C TRP A 228 9.07 -5.52 20.14
N LEU A 229 9.22 -5.07 18.89
CA LEU A 229 8.99 -5.89 17.70
C LEU A 229 9.94 -7.10 17.65
N LYS A 230 11.24 -6.91 17.95
CA LYS A 230 12.22 -8.01 18.08
C LYS A 230 11.74 -9.04 19.12
N SER A 231 11.26 -8.59 20.27
CA SER A 231 10.77 -9.47 21.35
C SER A 231 9.56 -10.32 20.96
N LEU A 232 8.78 -9.85 19.98
CA LEU A 232 7.64 -10.58 19.39
C LEU A 232 8.06 -11.54 18.26
N GLY A 233 9.35 -11.58 17.92
CA GLY A 233 9.87 -12.43 16.84
C GLY A 233 9.79 -11.79 15.46
N VAL A 234 9.57 -10.48 15.37
CA VAL A 234 9.70 -9.75 14.10
C VAL A 234 11.19 -9.70 13.74
N GLY A 235 11.53 -10.21 12.56
CA GLY A 235 12.89 -10.10 12.02
C GLY A 235 13.24 -8.65 11.72
N ILE A 236 14.31 -8.15 12.34
CA ILE A 236 14.83 -6.80 12.12
C ILE A 236 16.24 -6.92 11.53
N THR A 237 16.49 -6.20 10.45
CA THR A 237 17.78 -6.10 9.75
C THR A 237 18.26 -4.66 9.73
N GLY A 238 19.52 -4.44 9.32
CA GLY A 238 20.13 -3.11 9.27
C GLY A 238 20.94 -2.80 10.50
N GLY A 239 21.26 -1.52 10.68
CA GLY A 239 22.11 -1.02 11.77
C GLY A 239 22.72 0.34 11.42
N PRO A 240 23.81 0.73 12.10
CA PRO A 240 24.54 1.97 11.84
C PRO A 240 25.03 2.05 10.40
N VAL A 241 24.90 3.22 9.78
CA VAL A 241 25.43 3.52 8.46
C VAL A 241 26.59 4.50 8.60
N GLU A 242 27.74 4.18 7.97
CA GLU A 242 28.93 5.03 8.09
C GLU A 242 28.67 6.44 7.54
N GLY A 243 28.92 7.44 8.37
CA GLY A 243 28.73 8.84 8.04
C GLY A 243 27.30 9.37 8.28
N GLU A 244 26.38 8.54 8.73
CA GLU A 244 25.03 8.96 9.11
C GLU A 244 24.87 9.01 10.65
N PRO A 245 24.15 10.00 11.17
CA PRO A 245 23.98 10.16 12.61
C PRO A 245 23.01 9.15 13.21
N VAL A 246 22.12 8.57 12.40
CA VAL A 246 21.03 7.69 12.82
C VAL A 246 21.18 6.33 12.13
N ALA A 247 20.92 5.25 12.86
CA ALA A 247 20.90 3.92 12.30
C ALA A 247 19.61 3.67 11.51
N HIS A 248 19.73 2.92 10.41
CA HIS A 248 18.61 2.52 9.58
C HIS A 248 18.34 1.03 9.73
N TYR A 249 17.18 0.72 10.29
CA TYR A 249 16.69 -0.64 10.46
C TYR A 249 15.59 -0.92 9.44
N GLY A 250 15.35 -2.19 9.17
CA GLY A 250 14.28 -2.64 8.29
C GLY A 250 13.66 -3.94 8.79
N CYS A 251 12.46 -4.22 8.34
CA CYS A 251 11.83 -5.52 8.53
C CYS A 251 12.47 -6.54 7.57
N GLU A 252 12.87 -7.69 8.07
CA GLU A 252 13.30 -8.81 7.25
C GLU A 252 12.13 -9.27 6.36
N GLY A 253 12.38 -9.37 5.05
CA GLY A 253 11.34 -9.74 4.08
C GLY A 253 10.24 -8.70 3.90
N LEU A 254 10.54 -7.41 4.12
CA LEU A 254 9.62 -6.27 4.04
C LEU A 254 8.61 -6.19 5.20
N ALA A 255 7.86 -5.09 5.26
CA ALA A 255 6.89 -4.85 6.34
C ALA A 255 5.69 -5.81 6.32
N GLY A 256 5.39 -6.42 5.17
CA GLY A 256 4.37 -7.47 5.06
C GLY A 256 4.67 -8.68 5.93
N THR A 257 5.93 -9.11 6.02
CA THR A 257 6.36 -10.21 6.91
C THR A 257 6.21 -9.81 8.38
N ALA A 258 6.62 -8.60 8.73
CA ALA A 258 6.51 -8.09 10.09
C ALA A 258 5.05 -8.02 10.56
N ILE A 259 4.15 -7.54 9.70
CA ILE A 259 2.73 -7.43 10.05
C ILE A 259 2.06 -8.79 10.23
N ASN A 260 2.42 -9.79 9.41
CA ASN A 260 1.92 -11.15 9.56
C ASN A 260 2.43 -11.80 10.85
N THR A 261 3.70 -11.59 11.20
CA THR A 261 4.25 -12.05 12.49
C THR A 261 3.47 -11.45 13.65
N LEU A 262 3.24 -10.14 13.63
CA LEU A 262 2.48 -9.44 14.67
C LEU A 262 1.03 -9.92 14.72
N TYR A 263 0.38 -10.11 13.59
CA TYR A 263 -0.99 -10.64 13.52
C TYR A 263 -1.11 -12.03 14.15
N ASN A 264 -0.18 -12.92 13.84
CA ASN A 264 -0.16 -14.25 14.46
C ASN A 264 -0.01 -14.15 15.99
N LYS A 265 0.81 -13.22 16.49
CA LYS A 265 0.94 -12.96 17.93
C LYS A 265 -0.34 -12.42 18.56
N VAL A 266 -1.07 -11.56 17.86
CA VAL A 266 -2.39 -11.07 18.29
C VAL A 266 -3.39 -12.23 18.42
N LEU A 267 -3.42 -13.13 17.44
CA LEU A 267 -4.28 -14.32 17.47
C LEU A 267 -3.86 -15.32 18.57
N GLU A 268 -2.55 -15.58 18.72
CA GLU A 268 -2.00 -16.42 19.80
C GLU A 268 -2.36 -15.87 21.18
N ALA A 269 -2.43 -14.55 21.34
CA ALA A 269 -2.85 -13.87 22.57
C ALA A 269 -4.37 -13.93 22.81
N GLY A 270 -5.14 -14.50 21.89
CA GLY A 270 -6.60 -14.65 21.99
C GLY A 270 -7.38 -13.36 21.72
N VAL A 271 -6.76 -12.34 21.09
CA VAL A 271 -7.46 -11.10 20.71
C VAL A 271 -8.25 -11.34 19.42
N PRO A 272 -9.58 -11.17 19.42
CA PRO A 272 -10.40 -11.32 18.22
C PRO A 272 -10.08 -10.24 17.17
N VAL A 273 -9.95 -10.67 15.90
CA VAL A 273 -9.84 -9.80 14.73
C VAL A 273 -10.98 -10.12 13.78
N MET A 274 -11.90 -9.18 13.60
CA MET A 274 -13.07 -9.30 12.74
C MET A 274 -12.77 -8.65 11.39
N LEU A 275 -12.51 -9.47 10.39
CA LEU A 275 -12.31 -9.03 9.00
C LEU A 275 -13.66 -8.72 8.33
N ASN A 276 -13.64 -8.04 7.18
CA ASN A 276 -14.84 -7.62 6.44
C ASN A 276 -15.85 -6.87 7.33
N THR A 277 -15.35 -6.16 8.35
CA THR A 277 -16.16 -5.42 9.33
C THR A 277 -15.80 -3.94 9.24
N LYS A 278 -16.65 -3.16 8.57
CA LYS A 278 -16.42 -1.74 8.30
C LYS A 278 -17.06 -0.87 9.36
N ALA A 279 -16.26 -0.07 10.05
CA ALA A 279 -16.74 1.01 10.91
C ALA A 279 -17.37 2.11 10.05
N GLU A 280 -18.58 2.54 10.40
CA GLU A 280 -19.33 3.55 9.66
C GLU A 280 -19.46 4.86 10.46
N HIS A 281 -19.83 4.80 11.74
CA HIS A 281 -20.09 5.95 12.58
C HIS A 281 -19.59 5.77 14.00
N LEU A 282 -19.11 6.87 14.62
CA LEU A 282 -18.82 6.92 16.05
C LEU A 282 -20.12 7.11 16.85
N ILE A 283 -20.30 6.35 17.91
CA ILE A 283 -21.46 6.50 18.82
C ILE A 283 -21.09 7.50 19.91
N MET A 284 -21.80 8.62 19.92
CA MET A 284 -21.64 9.69 20.92
C MET A 284 -22.70 9.61 22.00
N LYS A 285 -22.30 9.72 23.28
CA LYS A 285 -23.19 9.88 24.41
C LYS A 285 -22.61 10.86 25.43
N ASP A 286 -23.35 11.88 25.78
CA ASP A 286 -22.96 12.89 26.78
C ASP A 286 -21.57 13.51 26.53
N GLY A 287 -21.24 13.78 25.27
CA GLY A 287 -19.95 14.35 24.84
C GLY A 287 -18.78 13.36 24.82
N ARG A 288 -19.04 12.07 25.00
CA ARG A 288 -18.05 10.98 24.98
C ARG A 288 -18.31 10.03 23.82
N VAL A 289 -17.27 9.53 23.19
CA VAL A 289 -17.35 8.37 22.30
C VAL A 289 -17.52 7.12 23.16
N VAL A 290 -18.58 6.34 22.88
CA VAL A 290 -18.94 5.13 23.64
C VAL A 290 -19.01 3.89 22.76
N GLY A 291 -18.58 3.97 21.50
CA GLY A 291 -18.60 2.84 20.58
C GLY A 291 -18.61 3.24 19.13
N VAL A 292 -18.90 2.25 18.29
CA VAL A 292 -18.93 2.36 16.82
C VAL A 292 -20.12 1.59 16.26
N GLU A 293 -20.79 2.15 15.27
CA GLU A 293 -21.66 1.40 14.36
C GLU A 293 -20.83 0.87 13.21
N ALA A 294 -20.94 -0.42 12.92
CA ALA A 294 -20.22 -1.09 11.86
C ALA A 294 -21.13 -1.96 11.00
N THR A 295 -20.68 -2.28 9.80
CA THR A 295 -21.34 -3.23 8.89
C THR A 295 -20.43 -4.46 8.75
N GLY A 296 -20.99 -5.65 8.98
CA GLY A 296 -20.29 -6.91 8.89
C GLY A 296 -20.29 -7.51 7.47
N ASP A 297 -19.67 -8.66 7.32
CA ASP A 297 -19.42 -9.37 6.06
C ASP A 297 -20.69 -9.76 5.27
N LYS A 298 -21.82 -9.92 5.97
CA LYS A 298 -23.14 -10.24 5.39
C LYS A 298 -24.08 -9.04 5.31
N GLY A 299 -23.54 -7.81 5.51
CA GLY A 299 -24.30 -6.58 5.50
C GLY A 299 -25.13 -6.33 6.77
N GLN A 300 -24.95 -7.15 7.83
CA GLN A 300 -25.57 -6.93 9.12
C GLN A 300 -24.99 -5.69 9.81
N LYS A 301 -25.85 -4.98 10.53
CA LYS A 301 -25.40 -3.89 11.40
C LYS A 301 -24.82 -4.49 12.68
N ILE A 302 -23.64 -4.02 13.06
CA ILE A 302 -22.95 -4.39 14.30
C ILE A 302 -22.80 -3.11 15.15
N THR A 303 -23.41 -3.10 16.32
CA THR A 303 -23.21 -2.03 17.31
C THR A 303 -22.17 -2.49 18.32
N ILE A 304 -21.02 -1.84 18.35
CA ILE A 304 -19.92 -2.18 19.27
C ILE A 304 -19.82 -1.07 20.31
N ASN A 305 -20.28 -1.36 21.53
CA ASN A 305 -20.07 -0.46 22.67
C ASN A 305 -18.66 -0.65 23.21
N ALA A 306 -17.95 0.45 23.47
CA ALA A 306 -16.56 0.40 23.93
C ALA A 306 -16.27 1.48 24.98
N ASN A 307 -15.43 1.15 25.96
CA ASN A 307 -14.92 2.13 26.92
C ASN A 307 -13.89 3.07 26.29
N ALA A 308 -13.13 2.57 25.31
CA ALA A 308 -12.20 3.32 24.47
C ALA A 308 -12.24 2.83 23.02
N VAL A 309 -12.24 3.76 22.08
CA VAL A 309 -12.17 3.51 20.62
C VAL A 309 -10.86 4.09 20.12
N LEU A 310 -10.02 3.23 19.52
CA LEU A 310 -8.82 3.64 18.78
C LEU A 310 -9.11 3.61 17.28
N LEU A 311 -8.98 4.76 16.62
CA LEU A 311 -8.97 4.83 15.17
C LEU A 311 -7.53 4.61 14.67
N ALA A 312 -7.29 3.47 14.00
CA ALA A 312 -6.04 3.09 13.35
C ALA A 312 -6.29 2.81 11.85
N THR A 313 -7.16 3.63 11.25
CA THR A 313 -7.80 3.39 9.96
C THR A 313 -6.95 3.75 8.73
N GLY A 314 -5.68 4.16 8.95
CA GLY A 314 -4.79 4.58 7.87
C GLY A 314 -5.21 5.92 7.25
N GLY A 315 -4.72 6.17 6.04
CA GLY A 315 -4.93 7.43 5.32
C GLY A 315 -6.17 7.44 4.42
N TYR A 316 -6.20 8.44 3.52
CA TYR A 316 -7.34 8.69 2.59
C TYR A 316 -6.90 8.77 1.12
N GLY A 317 -5.72 8.26 0.76
CA GLY A 317 -5.13 8.42 -0.56
C GLY A 317 -5.97 7.88 -1.72
N ASN A 318 -6.78 6.85 -1.49
CA ASN A 318 -7.73 6.30 -2.47
C ASN A 318 -9.08 7.05 -2.51
N ASN A 319 -9.25 8.10 -1.72
CA ASN A 319 -10.43 8.95 -1.73
C ASN A 319 -10.05 10.40 -2.00
N THR A 320 -9.92 10.73 -3.28
CA THR A 320 -9.49 12.06 -3.72
C THR A 320 -10.44 13.19 -3.28
N SER A 321 -11.69 12.88 -2.92
CA SER A 321 -12.64 13.88 -2.40
C SER A 321 -12.24 14.45 -1.04
N LEU A 322 -11.37 13.77 -0.31
CA LEU A 322 -10.81 14.24 0.96
C LEU A 322 -9.54 15.08 0.79
N ILE A 323 -8.93 15.09 -0.39
CA ILE A 323 -7.76 15.93 -0.72
C ILE A 323 -8.28 17.33 -1.02
N SER A 324 -7.99 18.28 -0.13
CA SER A 324 -8.56 19.63 -0.23
C SER A 324 -7.94 20.49 -1.34
N ASP A 325 -6.71 20.21 -1.77
CA ASP A 325 -6.10 20.80 -2.97
C ASP A 325 -6.15 19.80 -4.14
N THR A 326 -7.18 19.92 -4.95
CA THR A 326 -7.36 19.04 -6.12
C THR A 326 -6.39 19.34 -7.27
N SER A 327 -5.68 20.48 -7.26
CA SER A 327 -4.73 20.85 -8.32
C SER A 327 -3.51 19.91 -8.38
N ILE A 328 -3.21 19.22 -7.28
CA ILE A 328 -2.13 18.24 -7.23
C ILE A 328 -2.49 16.98 -8.01
N LEU A 329 -3.79 16.61 -8.12
CA LEU A 329 -4.25 15.35 -8.68
C LEU A 329 -3.89 15.16 -10.15
N ASP A 330 -3.76 16.26 -10.91
CA ASP A 330 -3.34 16.21 -12.32
C ASP A 330 -1.82 15.90 -12.46
N ARG A 331 -1.06 15.99 -11.36
CA ARG A 331 0.40 15.88 -11.33
C ARG A 331 0.92 14.68 -10.56
N VAL A 332 0.04 13.91 -9.95
CA VAL A 332 0.38 12.73 -9.14
C VAL A 332 -0.56 11.57 -9.44
N ILE A 333 -0.09 10.35 -9.22
CA ILE A 333 -0.93 9.14 -9.26
C ILE A 333 -0.93 8.45 -7.90
N PHE A 334 -2.03 7.79 -7.57
CA PHE A 334 -2.11 6.93 -6.39
C PHE A 334 -1.61 5.52 -6.72
N TYR A 335 -0.73 4.97 -5.87
CA TYR A 335 -0.25 3.60 -5.99
C TYR A 335 -0.37 2.80 -4.68
N GLY A 336 -1.06 3.38 -3.69
CA GLY A 336 -1.18 2.84 -2.34
C GLY A 336 -2.28 1.81 -2.16
N ASN A 337 -2.60 1.51 -0.91
CA ASN A 337 -3.61 0.54 -0.52
C ASN A 337 -5.03 1.00 -0.89
N VAL A 338 -5.79 0.15 -1.58
CA VAL A 338 -7.17 0.46 -2.00
C VAL A 338 -8.12 0.72 -0.82
N GLY A 339 -7.80 0.20 0.37
CA GLY A 339 -8.52 0.45 1.62
C GLY A 339 -8.26 1.83 2.23
N ALA A 340 -7.34 2.65 1.70
CA ALA A 340 -7.06 3.99 2.22
C ALA A 340 -8.13 5.00 1.78
N THR A 341 -9.36 4.85 2.27
CA THR A 341 -10.54 5.63 1.88
C THR A 341 -10.94 6.73 2.88
N GLY A 342 -10.19 6.87 3.99
CA GLY A 342 -10.38 7.95 4.95
C GLY A 342 -11.60 7.79 5.85
N ASP A 343 -12.00 6.57 6.16
CA ASP A 343 -13.20 6.32 6.98
C ASP A 343 -13.07 6.96 8.37
N GLY A 344 -11.92 6.80 9.03
CA GLY A 344 -11.66 7.44 10.33
C GLY A 344 -11.71 8.97 10.27
N HIS A 345 -11.20 9.56 9.17
CA HIS A 345 -11.29 11.01 8.95
C HIS A 345 -12.75 11.45 8.82
N THR A 346 -13.56 10.69 8.08
CA THR A 346 -14.98 10.97 7.90
C THR A 346 -15.72 10.87 9.22
N MET A 347 -15.56 9.78 9.97
CA MET A 347 -16.19 9.59 11.29
C MET A 347 -15.82 10.70 12.28
N MET A 348 -14.55 11.12 12.32
CA MET A 348 -14.13 12.22 13.18
C MET A 348 -14.70 13.57 12.76
N LYS A 349 -14.79 13.83 11.44
CA LYS A 349 -15.43 15.06 10.93
C LYS A 349 -16.91 15.13 11.28
N GLU A 350 -17.64 14.03 11.28
CA GLU A 350 -19.05 13.95 11.67
C GLU A 350 -19.30 14.45 13.10
N ILE A 351 -18.35 14.22 14.00
CA ILE A 351 -18.43 14.66 15.40
C ILE A 351 -17.71 16.00 15.66
N GLY A 352 -17.25 16.69 14.60
CA GLY A 352 -16.66 18.02 14.68
C GLY A 352 -15.18 18.08 15.02
N VAL A 353 -14.43 16.97 14.92
CA VAL A 353 -12.98 16.97 15.09
C VAL A 353 -12.31 17.70 13.92
N PRO A 354 -11.39 18.64 14.16
CA PRO A 354 -10.69 19.36 13.11
C PRO A 354 -9.67 18.46 12.40
N MET A 355 -9.56 18.64 11.07
CA MET A 355 -8.57 17.97 10.23
C MET A 355 -7.53 18.97 9.72
N PHE A 356 -6.26 18.58 9.73
CA PHE A 356 -5.13 19.42 9.34
C PHE A 356 -4.44 18.84 8.11
N ASN A 357 -3.84 19.70 7.27
CA ASN A 357 -3.01 19.30 6.12
C ASN A 357 -3.69 18.33 5.12
N MET A 358 -5.01 18.41 4.96
CA MET A 358 -5.75 17.54 4.05
C MET A 358 -5.44 17.81 2.57
N ASP A 359 -4.66 18.85 2.28
CA ASP A 359 -4.12 19.22 0.96
C ASP A 359 -2.81 18.49 0.61
N LYS A 360 -2.22 17.73 1.54
CA LYS A 360 -0.86 17.22 1.41
C LYS A 360 -0.82 15.69 1.30
N VAL A 361 0.00 15.23 0.35
CA VAL A 361 0.34 13.81 0.18
C VAL A 361 1.87 13.64 0.14
N ALA A 362 2.38 12.51 0.58
CA ALA A 362 3.80 12.19 0.52
C ALA A 362 4.18 11.78 -0.91
N THR A 363 4.73 12.72 -1.67
CA THR A 363 5.10 12.49 -3.07
C THR A 363 6.49 11.90 -3.20
N LYS A 364 6.62 10.93 -4.08
CA LYS A 364 7.86 10.40 -4.64
C LYS A 364 7.74 10.35 -6.16
N HIS A 365 8.84 10.12 -6.90
CA HIS A 365 8.76 10.05 -8.35
C HIS A 365 8.76 8.60 -8.90
N PHE A 366 8.91 8.46 -10.21
CA PHE A 366 8.93 7.21 -10.97
C PHE A 366 7.67 6.36 -10.82
N GLY A 367 6.52 7.02 -10.78
CA GLY A 367 5.23 6.39 -11.03
C GLY A 367 5.01 6.16 -12.52
N VAL A 368 4.43 5.00 -12.85
CA VAL A 368 3.92 4.69 -14.19
C VAL A 368 2.42 4.49 -14.07
N GLU A 369 1.68 5.32 -14.79
CA GLU A 369 0.22 5.25 -14.79
C GLU A 369 -0.25 4.00 -15.54
N THR A 370 -1.06 3.15 -14.90
CA THR A 370 -1.61 1.92 -15.48
C THR A 370 -3.13 1.95 -15.63
N LYS A 371 -3.78 2.82 -14.87
CA LYS A 371 -5.21 3.21 -15.00
C LYS A 371 -5.29 4.71 -14.71
N PRO A 372 -6.27 5.46 -15.24
CA PRO A 372 -6.38 6.90 -14.96
C PRO A 372 -6.32 7.23 -13.46
N GLY A 373 -5.31 8.02 -13.06
CA GLY A 373 -5.05 8.40 -11.66
C GLY A 373 -4.39 7.34 -10.78
N PHE A 374 -4.17 6.13 -11.31
CA PHE A 374 -3.60 4.99 -10.59
C PHE A 374 -2.40 4.39 -11.32
N GLY A 375 -1.47 3.84 -10.58
CA GLY A 375 -0.32 3.19 -11.20
C GLY A 375 0.55 2.40 -10.24
N ILE A 376 1.75 2.15 -10.71
CA ILE A 376 2.79 1.44 -9.97
C ILE A 376 4.03 2.31 -9.85
N HIS A 377 4.94 1.99 -8.95
CA HIS A 377 6.25 2.63 -8.89
C HIS A 377 7.33 1.69 -9.42
N ILE A 378 8.27 2.24 -10.17
CA ILE A 378 9.33 1.49 -10.86
C ILE A 378 10.73 1.85 -10.35
N HIS A 379 10.88 2.34 -9.11
CA HIS A 379 12.17 2.77 -8.56
C HIS A 379 13.27 1.71 -8.71
N MET A 380 12.97 0.43 -8.47
CA MET A 380 13.94 -0.67 -8.64
C MET A 380 14.47 -0.79 -10.08
N ALA A 381 13.71 -0.35 -11.08
CA ALA A 381 14.15 -0.37 -12.47
C ALA A 381 14.93 0.88 -12.86
N VAL A 382 14.60 2.04 -12.29
CA VAL A 382 15.27 3.31 -12.63
C VAL A 382 16.61 3.49 -11.91
N ALA A 383 16.80 2.93 -10.72
CA ALA A 383 18.07 3.03 -10.01
C ALA A 383 19.25 2.44 -10.82
N PRO A 384 19.21 1.19 -11.32
CA PRO A 384 20.26 0.68 -12.20
C PRO A 384 20.30 1.41 -13.55
N LEU A 385 19.17 1.84 -14.09
CA LEU A 385 19.11 2.58 -15.35
C LEU A 385 19.98 3.85 -15.29
N PHE A 386 19.79 4.69 -14.30
CA PHE A 386 20.51 5.96 -14.21
C PHE A 386 21.94 5.83 -13.66
N THR A 387 22.31 4.72 -13.03
CA THR A 387 23.66 4.50 -12.51
C THR A 387 24.55 3.69 -13.46
N GLN A 388 23.97 2.92 -14.39
CA GLN A 388 24.71 1.97 -15.23
C GLN A 388 24.59 2.25 -16.73
N THR A 389 23.71 3.18 -17.13
CA THR A 389 23.45 3.48 -18.54
C THR A 389 23.49 4.96 -18.85
N ALA A 390 23.39 5.31 -20.14
CA ALA A 390 23.34 6.67 -20.64
C ALA A 390 21.95 7.32 -20.56
N ALA A 391 20.92 6.60 -20.13
CA ALA A 391 19.54 7.14 -20.09
C ALA A 391 19.46 8.45 -19.30
N ILE A 392 18.63 9.36 -19.77
CA ILE A 392 18.36 10.66 -19.12
C ILE A 392 16.85 10.79 -18.88
N ALA A 393 16.44 11.70 -17.97
CA ALA A 393 15.05 12.11 -17.86
C ALA A 393 14.90 13.61 -18.19
N VAL A 394 13.97 13.92 -19.08
CA VAL A 394 13.66 15.29 -19.48
C VAL A 394 12.23 15.65 -19.05
N ASN A 395 11.98 16.93 -18.86
CA ASN A 395 10.63 17.46 -18.64
C ASN A 395 9.85 17.61 -19.96
N LYS A 396 8.63 18.13 -19.91
CA LYS A 396 7.79 18.36 -21.10
C LYS A 396 8.45 19.31 -22.11
N GLU A 397 9.31 20.19 -21.66
CA GLU A 397 10.07 21.15 -22.47
C GLU A 397 11.35 20.55 -23.08
N GLY A 398 11.61 19.25 -22.86
CA GLY A 398 12.73 18.52 -23.44
C GLY A 398 14.07 18.74 -22.72
N VAL A 399 14.08 19.30 -21.51
CA VAL A 399 15.32 19.61 -20.75
C VAL A 399 15.42 18.80 -19.46
N ARG A 400 16.65 18.46 -19.06
CA ARG A 400 16.93 17.88 -17.73
C ARG A 400 16.72 18.95 -16.66
N VAL A 401 16.10 18.61 -15.54
CA VAL A 401 15.71 19.56 -14.49
C VAL A 401 16.13 19.14 -13.08
N VAL A 402 16.71 17.95 -12.92
CA VAL A 402 17.07 17.36 -11.62
C VAL A 402 18.13 16.27 -11.82
N ASP A 403 18.81 15.87 -10.74
CA ASP A 403 19.55 14.62 -10.67
C ASP A 403 18.57 13.44 -10.68
N GLU A 404 18.56 12.66 -11.75
CA GLU A 404 17.67 11.52 -11.92
C GLU A 404 18.03 10.33 -11.00
N GLY A 405 19.26 10.30 -10.50
CA GLY A 405 19.74 9.33 -9.52
C GLY A 405 19.63 9.80 -8.07
N GLY A 406 19.11 11.02 -7.86
CA GLY A 406 19.00 11.66 -6.56
C GLY A 406 17.78 11.24 -5.73
N ASP A 407 17.44 12.06 -4.75
CA ASP A 407 16.30 11.84 -3.86
C ASP A 407 14.96 11.88 -4.60
N GLU A 408 14.10 10.89 -4.41
CA GLU A 408 12.81 10.78 -5.12
C GLU A 408 11.84 11.93 -4.83
N LEU A 409 11.90 12.56 -3.65
CA LEU A 409 11.09 13.74 -3.34
C LEU A 409 11.57 14.94 -4.16
N ASP A 410 12.88 15.16 -4.25
CA ASP A 410 13.45 16.26 -5.04
C ASP A 410 13.12 16.07 -6.53
N ILE A 411 13.16 14.82 -7.04
CA ILE A 411 12.73 14.48 -8.41
C ILE A 411 11.22 14.75 -8.60
N ALA A 412 10.38 14.35 -7.64
CA ALA A 412 8.93 14.61 -7.68
C ALA A 412 8.63 16.11 -7.69
N LEU A 413 9.28 16.88 -6.82
CA LEU A 413 9.12 18.33 -6.76
C LEU A 413 9.62 19.00 -8.06
N ALA A 414 10.72 18.50 -8.64
CA ALA A 414 11.21 19.01 -9.92
C ALA A 414 10.21 18.72 -11.06
N SER A 415 9.67 17.52 -11.16
CA SER A 415 8.66 17.19 -12.16
C SER A 415 7.41 18.05 -12.02
N MET A 416 6.90 18.20 -10.81
CA MET A 416 5.68 18.97 -10.52
C MET A 416 5.83 20.47 -10.77
N ASN A 417 7.02 21.03 -10.53
CA ASN A 417 7.25 22.48 -10.57
C ASN A 417 8.00 22.98 -11.80
N LYS A 418 8.76 22.10 -12.48
CA LYS A 418 9.61 22.48 -13.62
C LYS A 418 9.21 21.77 -14.92
N SER A 419 8.10 21.03 -14.94
CA SER A 419 7.48 20.48 -16.15
C SER A 419 6.07 21.04 -16.28
N SER A 420 5.69 21.53 -17.44
CA SER A 420 4.38 22.16 -17.65
C SER A 420 3.22 21.18 -17.44
N ASP A 421 3.45 19.89 -17.67
CA ASP A 421 2.46 18.82 -17.44
C ASP A 421 2.68 18.01 -16.16
N GLY A 422 3.71 18.35 -15.36
CA GLY A 422 4.04 17.66 -14.12
C GLY A 422 4.68 16.28 -14.29
N ARG A 423 5.20 15.96 -15.47
CA ARG A 423 5.77 14.64 -15.82
C ARG A 423 7.24 14.73 -16.20
N LEU A 424 7.95 13.60 -16.07
CA LEU A 424 9.26 13.39 -16.66
C LEU A 424 9.21 12.25 -17.67
N TYR A 425 10.09 12.35 -18.64
CA TYR A 425 10.20 11.44 -19.78
C TYR A 425 11.58 10.81 -19.75
N ILE A 426 11.65 9.51 -19.46
CA ILE A 426 12.90 8.75 -19.49
C ILE A 426 13.22 8.44 -20.95
N VAL A 427 14.36 8.93 -21.44
CA VAL A 427 14.85 8.72 -22.80
C VAL A 427 15.98 7.71 -22.76
N CYS A 428 15.83 6.62 -23.51
CA CYS A 428 16.78 5.52 -23.63
C CYS A 428 17.18 5.33 -25.09
N ASP A 429 18.45 5.02 -25.34
CA ASP A 429 18.88 4.31 -26.53
C ASP A 429 18.62 2.79 -26.37
N GLN A 430 18.94 1.98 -27.37
CA GLN A 430 18.72 0.51 -27.30
C GLN A 430 19.46 -0.12 -26.11
N ALA A 431 20.72 0.24 -25.90
CA ALA A 431 21.55 -0.36 -24.84
C ALA A 431 20.98 -0.05 -23.44
N SER A 432 20.54 1.20 -23.23
CA SER A 432 19.90 1.62 -21.99
C SER A 432 18.54 0.94 -21.80
N TYR A 433 17.77 0.80 -22.88
CA TYR A 433 16.46 0.13 -22.82
C TYR A 433 16.58 -1.36 -22.50
N ASP A 434 17.59 -2.05 -23.03
CA ASP A 434 17.81 -3.48 -22.75
C ASP A 434 18.02 -3.72 -21.23
N VAL A 435 18.78 -2.85 -20.57
CA VAL A 435 18.94 -2.88 -19.10
C VAL A 435 17.60 -2.61 -18.42
N PHE A 436 16.89 -1.57 -18.86
CA PHE A 436 15.60 -1.18 -18.30
C PHE A 436 14.53 -2.26 -18.45
N GLU A 437 14.38 -2.82 -19.66
CA GLU A 437 13.43 -3.89 -19.96
C GLU A 437 13.69 -5.13 -19.09
N SER A 438 14.96 -5.49 -18.88
CA SER A 438 15.34 -6.66 -18.07
C SER A 438 14.82 -6.57 -16.63
N VAL A 439 14.80 -5.36 -16.05
CA VAL A 439 14.30 -5.14 -14.68
C VAL A 439 12.78 -4.93 -14.70
N LEU A 440 12.25 -4.21 -15.70
CA LEU A 440 10.80 -4.04 -15.85
C LEU A 440 10.09 -5.39 -15.99
N THR A 441 10.63 -6.30 -16.82
CA THR A 441 10.03 -7.63 -17.04
C THR A 441 10.19 -8.56 -15.85
N LYS A 442 11.20 -8.34 -15.05
CA LYS A 442 11.44 -9.15 -13.84
C LYS A 442 10.45 -8.83 -12.71
N PHE A 443 10.05 -7.55 -12.56
CA PHE A 443 9.36 -7.09 -11.35
C PHE A 443 8.01 -6.40 -11.59
N PHE A 444 7.73 -5.87 -12.79
CA PHE A 444 6.62 -4.92 -12.97
C PHE A 444 5.66 -5.30 -14.09
N PHE A 445 6.16 -5.66 -15.26
CA PHE A 445 5.35 -5.90 -16.46
C PHE A 445 5.77 -7.19 -17.15
N SER A 446 4.86 -7.86 -17.83
CA SER A 446 5.26 -8.92 -18.74
C SER A 446 5.86 -8.33 -20.03
N LYS A 447 6.63 -9.14 -20.78
CA LYS A 447 7.16 -8.70 -22.09
C LYS A 447 6.01 -8.33 -23.04
N GLU A 448 4.93 -9.09 -23.01
CA GLU A 448 3.74 -8.85 -23.84
C GLU A 448 3.08 -7.51 -23.49
N GLN A 449 3.05 -7.12 -22.21
CA GLN A 449 2.54 -5.81 -21.78
C GLN A 449 3.44 -4.68 -22.30
N LEU A 450 4.76 -4.81 -22.19
CA LEU A 450 5.68 -3.81 -22.74
C LEU A 450 5.55 -3.68 -24.25
N ASP A 451 5.45 -4.80 -24.98
CA ASP A 451 5.23 -4.80 -26.43
C ASP A 451 3.89 -4.17 -26.81
N GLN A 452 2.84 -4.40 -26.00
CA GLN A 452 1.55 -3.74 -26.16
C GLN A 452 1.67 -2.22 -25.98
N PHE A 453 2.33 -1.75 -24.92
CA PHE A 453 2.51 -0.32 -24.68
C PHE A 453 3.27 0.35 -25.83
N ILE A 454 4.31 -0.30 -26.37
CA ILE A 454 5.03 0.18 -27.55
C ILE A 454 4.11 0.20 -28.77
N ALA A 455 3.29 -0.83 -28.99
CA ALA A 455 2.36 -0.89 -30.12
C ALA A 455 1.25 0.18 -30.03
N GLU A 456 0.83 0.55 -28.83
CA GLU A 456 -0.12 1.65 -28.58
C GLU A 456 0.48 3.02 -28.92
N ASN A 457 1.80 3.11 -29.01
CA ASN A 457 2.54 4.27 -29.50
C ASN A 457 2.12 5.60 -28.85
N GLY A 458 2.06 5.61 -27.52
CA GLY A 458 1.73 6.79 -26.70
C GLY A 458 0.24 7.15 -26.62
N THR A 459 -0.65 6.38 -27.24
CA THR A 459 -2.11 6.62 -27.16
C THR A 459 -2.78 5.93 -25.97
N GLY A 460 -2.11 4.92 -25.37
CA GLY A 460 -2.59 4.22 -24.18
C GLY A 460 -2.43 5.04 -22.90
N VAL A 461 -2.91 4.49 -21.78
CA VAL A 461 -2.72 5.07 -20.44
C VAL A 461 -1.25 5.01 -20.06
N THR A 462 -0.64 3.82 -20.14
CA THR A 462 0.81 3.65 -20.00
C THR A 462 1.51 4.08 -21.28
N LYS A 463 2.33 5.12 -21.18
CA LYS A 463 2.98 5.71 -22.35
C LYS A 463 4.44 5.28 -22.43
N LEU A 464 4.68 4.20 -23.15
CA LEU A 464 6.00 3.75 -23.59
C LEU A 464 6.00 3.72 -25.13
N VAL A 465 6.94 4.43 -25.73
CA VAL A 465 7.06 4.49 -27.21
C VAL A 465 8.42 4.04 -27.67
N LYS A 466 8.49 3.56 -28.90
CA LYS A 466 9.72 3.29 -29.63
C LYS A 466 9.71 4.08 -30.93
N GLY A 467 10.82 4.73 -31.26
CA GLY A 467 11.04 5.38 -32.55
C GLY A 467 12.38 4.93 -33.15
N GLU A 468 12.42 4.68 -34.45
CA GLU A 468 13.70 4.39 -35.13
C GLU A 468 14.61 5.63 -35.19
N THR A 469 14.02 6.83 -35.02
CA THR A 469 14.76 8.11 -34.81
C THR A 469 14.20 8.84 -33.60
N LEU A 470 14.97 9.79 -33.08
CA LEU A 470 14.56 10.64 -31.96
C LEU A 470 13.27 11.41 -32.27
N GLU A 471 13.16 11.93 -33.51
CA GLU A 471 11.98 12.67 -33.96
C GLU A 471 10.71 11.80 -33.92
N GLN A 472 10.80 10.53 -34.31
CA GLN A 472 9.68 9.60 -34.25
C GLN A 472 9.24 9.33 -32.83
N ALA A 473 10.19 9.03 -31.92
CA ALA A 473 9.90 8.79 -30.52
C ALA A 473 9.32 10.03 -29.83
N CYS A 474 9.91 11.20 -30.06
CA CYS A 474 9.43 12.47 -29.53
C CYS A 474 8.04 12.83 -30.06
N ALA A 475 7.78 12.65 -31.35
CA ALA A 475 6.48 12.93 -31.94
C ALA A 475 5.38 12.06 -31.34
N ALA A 476 5.63 10.75 -31.13
CA ALA A 476 4.70 9.84 -30.48
C ALA A 476 4.43 10.21 -29.01
N MET A 477 5.43 10.78 -28.32
CA MET A 477 5.30 11.22 -26.92
C MET A 477 4.81 12.68 -26.80
N GLY A 478 4.73 13.41 -27.92
CA GLY A 478 4.35 14.82 -27.95
C GLY A 478 5.42 15.74 -27.36
N LEU A 479 6.70 15.40 -27.53
CA LEU A 479 7.86 16.20 -27.12
C LEU A 479 8.44 16.97 -28.32
N ASP A 480 9.16 18.05 -28.04
CA ASP A 480 9.96 18.76 -29.05
C ASP A 480 11.29 18.00 -29.27
N ALA A 481 11.44 17.36 -30.41
CA ALA A 481 12.63 16.58 -30.75
C ALA A 481 13.92 17.44 -30.79
N ALA A 482 13.81 18.71 -31.22
CA ALA A 482 14.96 19.61 -31.26
C ALA A 482 15.45 19.98 -29.84
N ALA A 483 14.52 20.18 -28.89
CA ALA A 483 14.87 20.46 -27.49
C ALA A 483 15.46 19.23 -26.81
N VAL A 484 14.87 18.04 -27.01
CA VAL A 484 15.40 16.77 -26.47
C VAL A 484 16.79 16.48 -27.08
N GLY A 485 16.96 16.65 -28.39
CA GLY A 485 18.25 16.49 -29.08
C GLY A 485 19.33 17.38 -28.51
N ALA A 486 19.05 18.69 -28.35
CA ALA A 486 19.99 19.61 -27.74
C ALA A 486 20.39 19.22 -26.31
N THR A 487 19.45 18.64 -25.54
CA THR A 487 19.73 18.11 -24.19
C THR A 487 20.63 16.86 -24.24
N ILE A 488 20.43 15.97 -25.20
CA ILE A 488 21.30 14.81 -25.44
C ILE A 488 22.69 15.25 -25.84
N ASP A 489 22.81 16.22 -26.76
CA ASP A 489 24.09 16.78 -27.21
C ASP A 489 24.88 17.39 -26.04
N GLU A 490 24.21 18.19 -25.20
CA GLU A 490 24.82 18.80 -24.00
C GLU A 490 25.29 17.71 -23.01
N TYR A 491 24.46 16.68 -22.74
CA TYR A 491 24.83 15.57 -21.88
C TYR A 491 26.02 14.81 -22.45
N ASN A 492 26.00 14.42 -23.72
CA ASN A 492 27.07 13.70 -24.39
C ASN A 492 28.39 14.49 -24.43
N ALA A 493 28.31 15.81 -24.68
CA ALA A 493 29.47 16.69 -24.63
C ALA A 493 30.10 16.76 -23.23
N GLY A 494 29.27 16.77 -22.18
CA GLY A 494 29.70 16.70 -20.77
C GLY A 494 30.46 15.40 -20.48
N VAL A 495 29.90 14.26 -20.90
CA VAL A 495 30.54 12.94 -20.78
C VAL A 495 31.88 12.92 -21.50
N ALA A 496 31.94 13.34 -22.77
CA ALA A 496 33.14 13.34 -23.61
C ALA A 496 34.26 14.22 -23.03
N ALA A 497 33.89 15.33 -22.43
CA ALA A 497 34.84 16.28 -21.83
C ALA A 497 35.27 15.86 -20.41
N GLY A 498 34.63 14.86 -19.79
CA GLY A 498 34.84 14.51 -18.39
C GLY A 498 34.43 15.62 -17.41
N ASN A 499 33.51 16.49 -17.81
CA ASN A 499 33.00 17.54 -16.97
C ASN A 499 32.08 17.00 -15.87
N PRO A 500 32.04 17.63 -14.68
CA PRO A 500 31.03 17.26 -13.69
C PRO A 500 29.61 17.55 -14.21
N ASP A 501 28.70 16.62 -13.97
CA ASP A 501 27.28 16.80 -14.31
C ASP A 501 26.70 18.01 -13.54
N PRO A 502 26.00 18.94 -14.21
CA PRO A 502 25.36 20.09 -13.57
C PRO A 502 24.37 19.69 -12.44
N PHE A 503 23.80 18.51 -12.54
CA PHE A 503 22.85 17.97 -11.56
C PHE A 503 23.51 17.01 -10.55
N LYS A 504 24.84 16.83 -10.61
CA LYS A 504 25.65 15.97 -9.73
C LYS A 504 25.43 14.46 -9.90
N ARG A 505 24.61 14.03 -10.86
CA ARG A 505 24.57 12.63 -11.27
C ARG A 505 25.92 12.28 -11.93
N GLY A 506 26.50 11.15 -11.60
CA GLY A 506 27.69 10.69 -12.32
C GLY A 506 27.36 10.41 -13.80
N TYR A 507 28.23 10.83 -14.72
CA TYR A 507 28.11 10.40 -16.11
C TYR A 507 28.59 8.96 -16.23
N THR A 508 27.79 8.12 -16.92
CA THR A 508 28.13 6.69 -17.11
C THR A 508 28.60 6.37 -18.53
N ALA A 509 27.89 6.90 -19.54
CA ALA A 509 28.18 6.71 -20.96
C ALA A 509 27.50 7.82 -21.77
N GLN A 510 27.86 7.97 -23.04
CA GLN A 510 27.12 8.81 -23.99
C GLN A 510 25.89 8.05 -24.48
N LEU A 511 24.76 8.76 -24.57
CA LEU A 511 23.56 8.26 -25.20
C LEU A 511 23.80 8.21 -26.72
N SER A 512 23.43 7.10 -27.35
CA SER A 512 23.67 6.90 -28.79
C SER A 512 22.96 7.98 -29.62
N GLU A 513 23.63 8.48 -30.64
CA GLU A 513 23.06 9.39 -31.65
C GLU A 513 22.26 8.62 -32.71
N GLU A 514 22.40 7.29 -32.77
CA GLU A 514 21.67 6.41 -33.66
C GLU A 514 20.57 5.67 -32.89
N GLY A 515 19.36 5.62 -33.48
CA GLY A 515 18.23 4.90 -32.88
C GLY A 515 18.41 3.38 -32.86
N PRO A 516 17.43 2.64 -32.35
CA PRO A 516 16.13 3.15 -31.92
C PRO A 516 16.19 3.84 -30.55
N TYR A 517 15.22 4.75 -30.34
CA TYR A 517 15.00 5.43 -29.06
C TYR A 517 13.71 4.94 -28.41
N TYR A 518 13.74 4.85 -27.10
CA TYR A 518 12.57 4.52 -26.27
C TYR A 518 12.30 5.66 -25.30
N ILE A 519 11.03 6.04 -25.16
CA ILE A 519 10.64 7.07 -24.19
C ILE A 519 9.51 6.54 -23.32
N LEU A 520 9.72 6.51 -22.00
CA LEU A 520 8.70 6.20 -20.99
C LEU A 520 8.29 7.46 -20.26
N GLN A 521 6.99 7.77 -20.23
CA GLN A 521 6.45 8.83 -19.39
C GLN A 521 6.36 8.35 -17.94
N THR A 522 6.86 9.16 -17.01
CA THR A 522 6.74 8.94 -15.57
C THR A 522 6.13 10.15 -14.88
N VAL A 523 5.54 9.93 -13.72
CA VAL A 523 4.81 10.94 -12.96
C VAL A 523 5.14 10.81 -11.47
N ALA A 524 4.96 11.88 -10.73
CA ALA A 524 5.02 11.82 -9.27
C ALA A 524 3.88 10.92 -8.74
N ARG A 525 4.14 10.23 -7.65
CA ARG A 525 3.24 9.23 -7.08
C ARG A 525 3.11 9.42 -5.58
N TYR A 526 2.00 8.94 -5.02
CA TYR A 526 1.82 8.88 -3.58
C TYR A 526 1.07 7.61 -3.17
N ALA A 527 1.36 7.13 -1.96
CA ALA A 527 0.63 6.05 -1.31
C ALA A 527 0.11 6.51 0.05
N THR A 528 0.77 7.51 0.63
CA THR A 528 0.56 8.01 1.99
C THR A 528 0.04 9.43 1.95
N THR A 529 -0.94 9.73 2.78
CA THR A 529 -1.47 11.06 3.02
C THR A 529 -0.84 11.68 4.27
N LEU A 530 -0.70 13.01 4.30
CA LEU A 530 -0.05 13.72 5.39
C LEU A 530 -1.05 14.45 6.30
N GLY A 531 -2.32 14.47 5.91
CA GLY A 531 -3.40 15.07 6.67
C GLY A 531 -4.02 14.13 7.68
N GLY A 532 -4.74 14.70 8.65
CA GLY A 532 -5.46 13.94 9.67
C GLY A 532 -5.80 14.76 10.90
N CYS A 533 -6.23 14.07 11.96
CA CYS A 533 -6.50 14.69 13.25
C CYS A 533 -5.21 15.03 14.02
N ASN A 534 -5.32 15.89 15.04
CA ASN A 534 -4.29 16.08 16.03
C ASN A 534 -4.61 15.24 17.28
N VAL A 535 -3.57 14.80 17.98
CA VAL A 535 -3.70 14.00 19.20
C VAL A 535 -2.87 14.57 20.34
N SER A 536 -3.22 14.25 21.59
CA SER A 536 -2.38 14.52 22.77
C SER A 536 -1.13 13.63 22.80
N ASN A 537 -0.25 13.79 23.81
CA ASN A 537 0.85 12.85 24.04
C ASN A 537 0.37 11.44 24.41
N ASN A 538 -0.86 11.33 24.89
CA ASN A 538 -1.54 10.07 25.20
C ASN A 538 -2.39 9.54 24.04
N LEU A 539 -2.20 10.07 22.82
CA LEU A 539 -2.92 9.67 21.61
C LEU A 539 -4.44 9.93 21.64
N GLU A 540 -4.93 10.72 22.61
CA GLU A 540 -6.32 11.17 22.65
C GLU A 540 -6.58 12.16 21.52
N VAL A 541 -7.65 11.98 20.75
CA VAL A 541 -8.04 12.89 19.66
C VAL A 541 -8.43 14.25 20.25
N LEU A 542 -7.94 15.34 19.68
CA LEU A 542 -8.19 16.69 20.15
C LEU A 542 -9.32 17.37 19.38
N ASP A 543 -10.20 18.05 20.11
CA ASP A 543 -11.27 18.88 19.55
C ASP A 543 -10.76 20.26 19.04
N VAL A 544 -11.67 21.12 18.62
CA VAL A 544 -11.36 22.49 18.13
C VAL A 544 -10.75 23.42 19.21
N ASN A 545 -10.86 23.07 20.48
CA ASN A 545 -10.29 23.78 21.62
C ASN A 545 -9.01 23.12 22.12
N GLU A 546 -8.44 22.18 21.37
CA GLU A 546 -7.29 21.36 21.75
C GLU A 546 -7.53 20.54 23.05
N GLN A 547 -8.79 20.20 23.33
CA GLN A 547 -9.13 19.34 24.47
C GLN A 547 -9.37 17.90 23.98
N PRO A 548 -8.99 16.89 24.77
CA PRO A 548 -9.27 15.51 24.46
C PRO A 548 -10.76 15.23 24.28
N VAL A 549 -11.13 14.54 23.18
CA VAL A 549 -12.46 13.96 23.02
C VAL A 549 -12.52 12.69 23.86
N PRO A 550 -13.33 12.65 24.95
CA PRO A 550 -13.31 11.51 25.84
C PRO A 550 -13.68 10.20 25.15
N GLY A 551 -12.90 9.15 25.39
CA GLY A 551 -13.11 7.82 24.83
C GLY A 551 -12.64 7.62 23.38
N LEU A 552 -12.06 8.65 22.74
CA LEU A 552 -11.58 8.59 21.36
C LEU A 552 -10.05 8.78 21.30
N TYR A 553 -9.39 7.85 20.63
CA TYR A 553 -7.94 7.81 20.40
C TYR A 553 -7.66 7.64 18.92
N ALA A 554 -6.46 8.04 18.47
CA ALA A 554 -6.00 7.80 17.11
C ALA A 554 -4.50 7.47 17.08
N ALA A 555 -4.15 6.53 16.18
CA ALA A 555 -2.77 6.09 15.97
C ALA A 555 -2.49 5.80 14.49
N GLY A 556 -1.24 5.85 14.08
CA GLY A 556 -0.84 5.63 12.69
C GLY A 556 -1.17 6.80 11.78
N GLU A 557 -1.38 6.51 10.50
CA GLU A 557 -1.49 7.52 9.42
C GLU A 557 -2.76 8.40 9.50
N VAL A 558 -3.77 7.99 10.26
CA VAL A 558 -4.97 8.82 10.50
C VAL A 558 -4.66 10.09 11.32
N VAL A 559 -3.52 10.09 12.00
CA VAL A 559 -2.96 11.27 12.70
C VAL A 559 -2.14 12.09 11.72
N GLY A 560 -2.47 13.38 11.60
CA GLY A 560 -1.87 14.27 10.59
C GLY A 560 -0.50 14.80 10.96
N ASN A 561 0.28 15.10 9.91
CA ASN A 561 1.50 15.91 9.96
C ASN A 561 2.63 15.41 10.87
N ILE A 562 2.83 14.10 10.95
CA ILE A 562 3.90 13.53 11.79
C ILE A 562 5.28 13.90 11.24
N ASN A 563 5.53 13.68 9.95
CA ASN A 563 6.85 13.78 9.31
C ASN A 563 6.92 14.80 8.16
N GLY A 564 6.03 15.78 8.12
CA GLY A 564 6.09 16.85 7.13
C GLY A 564 5.88 16.38 5.69
N ALA A 565 6.87 16.60 4.83
CA ALA A 565 6.77 16.32 3.39
C ALA A 565 7.12 14.87 3.02
N TYR A 566 7.72 14.10 3.92
CA TYR A 566 8.17 12.72 3.67
C TYR A 566 7.57 11.75 4.70
N ALA A 567 7.22 10.55 4.24
CA ALA A 567 6.53 9.57 5.06
C ALA A 567 7.48 8.49 5.61
N GLU A 568 8.11 8.73 6.75
CA GLU A 568 8.75 7.70 7.59
C GLU A 568 7.72 7.18 8.63
N TYR A 569 6.54 6.78 8.12
CA TYR A 569 5.40 6.47 8.97
C TYR A 569 5.47 5.10 9.66
N LEU A 570 6.29 4.16 9.18
CA LEU A 570 6.22 2.78 9.68
C LEU A 570 6.56 2.69 11.17
N ILE A 571 7.64 3.36 11.59
CA ILE A 571 8.02 3.39 13.02
C ILE A 571 6.99 4.15 13.86
N TRP A 572 6.37 5.21 13.34
CA TRP A 572 5.26 5.90 13.97
C TRP A 572 4.04 4.98 14.11
N CYS A 573 3.68 4.22 13.08
CA CYS A 573 2.53 3.32 13.13
C CYS A 573 2.69 2.26 14.21
N PHE A 574 3.80 1.53 14.23
CA PHE A 574 4.07 0.54 15.27
C PHE A 574 4.19 1.20 16.65
N GLY A 575 4.93 2.31 16.75
CA GLY A 575 5.21 3.00 18.00
C GLY A 575 3.98 3.63 18.63
N SER A 576 3.15 4.31 17.85
CA SER A 576 1.91 4.90 18.37
C SER A 576 0.91 3.82 18.80
N GLY A 577 0.83 2.69 18.06
CA GLY A 577 0.02 1.55 18.48
C GLY A 577 0.53 0.95 19.79
N MET A 578 1.82 0.65 19.89
CA MET A 578 2.43 0.14 21.12
C MET A 578 2.17 1.09 22.29
N GLN A 579 2.37 2.39 22.09
CA GLN A 579 2.15 3.40 23.14
C GLN A 579 0.69 3.51 23.57
N PHE A 580 -0.27 3.37 22.64
CA PHE A 580 -1.68 3.31 23.01
C PHE A 580 -1.96 2.18 24.01
N GLY A 581 -1.38 1.00 23.82
CA GLY A 581 -1.54 -0.11 24.75
C GLY A 581 -1.00 0.21 26.15
N ASN A 582 0.11 0.97 26.25
CA ASN A 582 0.63 1.46 27.53
C ASN A 582 -0.34 2.46 28.16
N VAL A 583 -0.78 3.45 27.39
CA VAL A 583 -1.69 4.52 27.86
C VAL A 583 -3.00 3.95 28.38
N ILE A 584 -3.64 3.04 27.64
CA ILE A 584 -4.94 2.50 28.04
C ILE A 584 -4.84 1.58 29.26
N ALA A 585 -3.65 1.03 29.55
CA ALA A 585 -3.34 0.27 30.75
C ALA A 585 -2.92 1.14 31.93
N GLY A 586 -2.81 2.47 31.75
CA GLY A 586 -2.39 3.41 32.81
C GLY A 586 -0.90 3.38 33.14
N LYS A 587 -0.05 3.06 32.16
CA LYS A 587 1.41 2.97 32.29
C LYS A 587 2.13 4.13 31.62
#